data_af448e4b312ea77f4084dfb70eb5d343
#
_entry.id   af448e4b312ea77f4084dfb70eb5d343
#
_cell.length_a   1.000
_cell.length_b   1.000
_cell.length_c   1.000
_cell.angle_alpha   90.00
_cell.angle_beta   90.00
_cell.angle_gamma   90.00
#
_symmetry.space_group_name_H-M   'P 1'
#
loop_
_entity.id
_entity.type
_entity.pdbx_description
1 polymer ?
#
loop_
_entity_poly.entity_id
_entity_poly.type
_entity_poly.pdbx_seq_one_letter_code
_entity_poly.pdbx_strand_id
1 'polypeptide(L)'
;DGVDARTLTQRLNADRDFVRLGPCALVHALLDIIVDGYFTTVQDLDDAIEDLESDLFSPHSHSTEFQRAAYDVRTKLVTLRRVVLPMREVVNVVWRHHGNAVRDLGPFYADLSDHILRVTEWTESLRDMVTTVFETHLSLQDQRLNNVMKKLAGWAAVISVPTLVTGWFGINVPYPGAGEQSGLVSAAVMVVVPSVVVYMLMRRNDWI
;
A
#
# COMPACT_ATOMS: atom_id res chain seq x y z
N ASP A 1 23.66 11.21 1.55
CA ASP A 1 24.61 12.29 1.30
C ASP A 1 24.98 12.90 2.64
N GLY A 2 26.29 13.08 2.89
CA GLY A 2 26.78 13.61 4.15
C GLY A 2 26.51 15.13 4.26
N VAL A 3 26.51 15.63 5.51
CA VAL A 3 26.38 17.08 5.76
C VAL A 3 27.48 17.82 5.01
N ASP A 4 27.12 18.70 4.06
CA ASP A 4 28.09 19.51 3.34
C ASP A 4 28.61 20.64 4.27
N ALA A 5 29.91 20.69 4.45
CA ALA A 5 30.58 21.74 5.23
C ALA A 5 30.25 23.18 4.72
N ARG A 6 29.88 23.30 3.45
CA ARG A 6 29.45 24.58 2.86
C ARG A 6 28.10 25.01 3.41
N THR A 7 27.13 24.10 3.51
CA THR A 7 25.80 24.37 4.07
C THR A 7 25.91 24.80 5.54
N LEU A 8 26.74 24.11 6.32
CA LEU A 8 27.00 24.48 7.71
C LEU A 8 27.64 25.91 7.79
N THR A 9 28.62 26.19 6.95
CA THR A 9 29.29 27.50 6.93
C THR A 9 28.33 28.63 6.49
N GLN A 10 27.46 28.37 5.52
CA GLN A 10 26.47 29.36 5.09
C GLN A 10 25.45 29.65 6.21
N ARG A 11 24.98 28.62 6.91
CA ARG A 11 24.00 28.75 8.02
C ARG A 11 24.61 29.53 9.20
N LEU A 12 25.87 29.25 9.55
CA LEU A 12 26.58 29.97 10.59
C LEU A 12 26.89 31.45 10.20
N ASN A 13 27.13 31.71 8.92
CA ASN A 13 27.36 33.09 8.45
C ASN A 13 26.08 33.92 8.37
N ALA A 14 24.89 33.26 8.26
CA ALA A 14 23.60 33.94 8.19
C ALA A 14 23.21 34.58 9.54
N ASP A 15 23.64 33.99 10.66
CA ASP A 15 23.35 34.49 12.01
C ASP A 15 24.64 34.63 12.84
N ARG A 16 25.23 35.81 12.78
CA ARG A 16 26.48 36.12 13.51
C ARG A 16 26.30 36.15 15.04
N ASP A 17 25.11 36.47 15.51
CA ASP A 17 24.83 36.49 16.95
C ASP A 17 24.71 35.08 17.50
N PHE A 18 24.17 34.16 16.68
CA PHE A 18 24.13 32.73 16.99
C PHE A 18 25.55 32.14 17.12
N VAL A 19 26.47 32.49 16.23
CA VAL A 19 27.88 32.01 16.28
C VAL A 19 28.60 32.47 17.56
N ARG A 20 28.24 33.62 18.11
CA ARG A 20 28.83 34.13 19.37
C ARG A 20 28.52 33.26 20.59
N LEU A 21 27.50 32.39 20.48
CA LEU A 21 27.12 31.42 21.53
C LEU A 21 28.11 30.23 21.62
N GLY A 22 29.15 30.23 20.76
CA GLY A 22 30.26 29.31 20.86
C GLY A 22 30.03 27.91 20.29
N PRO A 23 30.80 26.88 20.75
CA PRO A 23 30.74 25.53 20.18
C PRO A 23 29.37 24.87 20.23
N CYS A 24 28.50 25.22 21.20
CA CYS A 24 27.17 24.69 21.34
C CYS A 24 26.24 25.12 20.19
N ALA A 25 26.43 26.33 19.64
CA ALA A 25 25.72 26.80 18.46
C ALA A 25 26.12 26.00 17.21
N LEU A 26 27.41 25.65 17.10
CA LEU A 26 27.89 24.81 16.00
C LEU A 26 27.26 23.43 16.02
N VAL A 27 27.16 22.79 17.21
CA VAL A 27 26.53 21.50 17.39
C VAL A 27 25.03 21.57 17.06
N HIS A 28 24.36 22.64 17.53
CA HIS A 28 22.94 22.86 17.18
C HIS A 28 22.74 22.97 15.67
N ALA A 29 23.52 23.82 14.99
CA ALA A 29 23.42 24.02 13.54
C ALA A 29 23.65 22.71 12.75
N LEU A 30 24.56 21.85 13.24
CA LEU A 30 24.79 20.54 12.64
C LEU A 30 23.58 19.62 12.80
N LEU A 31 23.01 19.55 14.01
CA LEU A 31 21.83 18.72 14.29
C LEU A 31 20.60 19.20 13.51
N ASP A 32 20.45 20.52 13.38
CA ASP A 32 19.37 21.16 12.66
C ASP A 32 19.43 20.84 11.14
N ILE A 33 20.62 20.87 10.52
CA ILE A 33 20.82 20.44 9.13
C ILE A 33 20.47 18.95 8.95
N ILE A 34 20.82 18.10 9.91
CA ILE A 34 20.49 16.67 9.86
C ILE A 34 18.99 16.47 9.92
N VAL A 35 18.30 17.19 10.80
CA VAL A 35 16.83 17.09 10.97
C VAL A 35 16.10 17.64 9.75
N ASP A 36 16.57 18.73 9.13
CA ASP A 36 16.06 19.23 7.86
C ASP A 36 16.18 18.18 6.74
N GLY A 37 17.29 17.42 6.72
CA GLY A 37 17.45 16.29 5.80
C GLY A 37 16.42 15.17 6.02
N TYR A 38 15.97 14.99 7.26
CA TYR A 38 14.87 14.04 7.52
C TYR A 38 13.54 14.52 6.95
N PHE A 39 13.22 15.83 7.06
CA PHE A 39 12.02 16.40 6.45
C PHE A 39 12.00 16.18 4.94
N THR A 40 13.09 16.47 4.25
CA THR A 40 13.21 16.24 2.81
C THR A 40 12.99 14.76 2.48
N THR A 41 13.60 13.86 3.25
CA THR A 41 13.45 12.40 3.02
C THR A 41 12.02 11.92 3.27
N VAL A 42 11.35 12.45 4.30
CA VAL A 42 9.94 12.12 4.59
C VAL A 42 9.04 12.60 3.46
N GLN A 43 9.29 13.81 2.93
CA GLN A 43 8.54 14.38 1.82
C GLN A 43 8.69 13.55 0.53
N ASP A 44 9.92 13.15 0.19
CA ASP A 44 10.17 12.26 -0.96
C ASP A 44 9.45 10.90 -0.81
N LEU A 45 9.31 10.41 0.42
CA LEU A 45 8.59 9.16 0.70
C LEU A 45 7.07 9.34 0.69
N ASP A 46 6.57 10.49 1.09
CA ASP A 46 5.16 10.87 0.99
C ASP A 46 4.71 10.90 -0.47
N ASP A 47 5.46 11.64 -1.31
CA ASP A 47 5.23 11.71 -2.76
C ASP A 47 5.24 10.29 -3.40
N ALA A 48 6.18 9.43 -2.99
CA ALA A 48 6.25 8.07 -3.48
C ALA A 48 5.06 7.18 -3.03
N ILE A 49 4.46 7.47 -1.88
CA ILE A 49 3.25 6.78 -1.40
C ILE A 49 2.02 7.28 -2.16
N GLU A 50 1.91 8.58 -2.43
CA GLU A 50 0.85 9.15 -3.26
C GLU A 50 0.86 8.54 -4.68
N ASP A 51 2.05 8.36 -5.27
CA ASP A 51 2.20 7.67 -6.54
C ASP A 51 1.70 6.21 -6.48
N LEU A 52 2.05 5.49 -5.40
CA LEU A 52 1.55 4.13 -5.17
C LEU A 52 0.03 4.07 -4.98
N GLU A 53 -0.56 5.02 -4.27
CA GLU A 53 -2.03 5.11 -4.10
C GLU A 53 -2.73 5.38 -5.44
N SER A 54 -2.18 6.27 -6.25
CA SER A 54 -2.67 6.54 -7.60
C SER A 54 -2.62 5.30 -8.49
N ASP A 55 -1.53 4.55 -8.41
CA ASP A 55 -1.33 3.32 -9.19
C ASP A 55 -2.17 2.13 -8.70
N LEU A 56 -2.65 2.15 -7.46
CA LEU A 56 -3.39 1.04 -6.86
C LEU A 56 -4.64 0.63 -7.65
N PHE A 57 -5.33 1.62 -8.23
CA PHE A 57 -6.54 1.39 -9.04
C PHE A 57 -6.26 1.33 -10.55
N SER A 58 -4.99 1.49 -10.95
CA SER A 58 -4.58 1.42 -12.35
C SER A 58 -4.46 -0.04 -12.83
N PRO A 59 -4.47 -0.28 -14.15
CA PRO A 59 -4.16 -1.61 -14.70
C PRO A 59 -2.76 -2.11 -14.34
N HIS A 60 -1.84 -1.21 -14.00
CA HIS A 60 -0.45 -1.49 -13.64
C HIS A 60 -0.26 -1.98 -12.20
N SER A 61 -1.29 -1.86 -11.34
CA SER A 61 -1.24 -2.29 -9.93
C SER A 61 -0.85 -3.78 -9.73
N HIS A 62 -0.88 -4.59 -10.80
CA HIS A 62 -0.48 -6.01 -10.76
C HIS A 62 0.92 -6.26 -11.26
N SER A 63 1.62 -5.22 -11.70
CA SER A 63 2.99 -5.36 -12.18
C SER A 63 3.94 -5.71 -11.03
N THR A 64 4.99 -6.46 -11.37
CA THR A 64 6.10 -6.70 -10.44
C THR A 64 6.77 -5.38 -10.04
N GLU A 65 6.62 -4.34 -10.84
CA GLU A 65 7.14 -3.00 -10.60
C GLU A 65 6.41 -2.31 -9.44
N PHE A 66 5.07 -2.36 -9.42
CA PHE A 66 4.28 -1.85 -8.28
C PHE A 66 4.69 -2.52 -6.96
N GLN A 67 4.81 -3.86 -6.96
CA GLN A 67 5.19 -4.60 -5.76
C GLN A 67 6.61 -4.22 -5.29
N ARG A 68 7.54 -4.04 -6.21
CA ARG A 68 8.92 -3.62 -5.89
C ARG A 68 8.94 -2.19 -5.34
N ALA A 69 8.23 -1.26 -5.97
CA ALA A 69 8.13 0.13 -5.52
C ALA A 69 7.56 0.22 -4.11
N ALA A 70 6.45 -0.48 -3.85
CA ALA A 70 5.84 -0.52 -2.52
C ALA A 70 6.77 -1.13 -1.45
N TYR A 71 7.52 -2.20 -1.79
CA TYR A 71 8.51 -2.80 -0.90
C TYR A 71 9.69 -1.84 -0.65
N ASP A 72 10.16 -1.12 -1.67
CA ASP A 72 11.25 -0.15 -1.56
C ASP A 72 10.87 1.00 -0.62
N VAL A 73 9.70 1.60 -0.82
CA VAL A 73 9.17 2.65 0.05
C VAL A 73 9.07 2.17 1.51
N ARG A 74 8.51 0.99 1.74
CA ARG A 74 8.45 0.39 3.07
C ARG A 74 9.83 0.22 3.71
N THR A 75 10.81 -0.24 2.95
CA THR A 75 12.18 -0.46 3.42
C THR A 75 12.86 0.86 3.78
N LYS A 76 12.67 1.89 2.96
CA LYS A 76 13.18 3.25 3.22
C LYS A 76 12.56 3.85 4.48
N LEU A 77 11.24 3.71 4.68
CA LEU A 77 10.54 4.15 5.89
C LEU A 77 11.09 3.47 7.16
N VAL A 78 11.30 2.16 7.11
CA VAL A 78 11.89 1.43 8.25
C VAL A 78 13.31 1.93 8.55
N THR A 79 14.08 2.23 7.51
CA THR A 79 15.45 2.76 7.65
C THR A 79 15.44 4.15 8.24
N LEU A 80 14.59 5.04 7.73
CA LEU A 80 14.41 6.41 8.23
C LEU A 80 14.00 6.39 9.71
N ARG A 81 13.02 5.58 10.07
CA ARG A 81 12.55 5.44 11.45
C ARG A 81 13.67 5.05 12.42
N ARG A 82 14.58 4.16 12.02
CA ARG A 82 15.73 3.75 12.86
C ARG A 82 16.68 4.90 13.18
N VAL A 83 16.71 5.93 12.34
CA VAL A 83 17.59 7.09 12.50
C VAL A 83 16.86 8.23 13.23
N VAL A 84 15.59 8.46 12.90
CA VAL A 84 14.78 9.54 13.49
C VAL A 84 14.48 9.29 14.96
N LEU A 85 14.05 8.06 15.33
CA LEU A 85 13.64 7.75 16.70
C LEU A 85 14.72 8.04 17.76
N PRO A 86 16.00 7.65 17.58
CA PRO A 86 17.05 7.94 18.56
C PRO A 86 17.48 9.42 18.58
N MET A 87 17.20 10.18 17.53
CA MET A 87 17.64 11.57 17.41
C MET A 87 17.13 12.46 18.54
N ARG A 88 15.89 12.21 18.98
CA ARG A 88 15.32 12.93 20.13
C ARG A 88 16.16 12.76 21.40
N GLU A 89 16.64 11.55 21.66
CA GLU A 89 17.50 11.30 22.82
C GLU A 89 18.89 11.95 22.62
N VAL A 90 19.43 11.92 21.40
CA VAL A 90 20.68 12.61 21.07
C VAL A 90 20.58 14.11 21.40
N VAL A 91 19.52 14.77 20.94
CA VAL A 91 19.27 16.20 21.20
C VAL A 91 19.11 16.46 22.70
N ASN A 92 18.36 15.63 23.40
CA ASN A 92 18.18 15.74 24.86
C ASN A 92 19.48 15.55 25.63
N VAL A 93 20.32 14.60 25.22
CA VAL A 93 21.63 14.38 25.86
C VAL A 93 22.55 15.56 25.63
N VAL A 94 22.63 16.07 24.40
CA VAL A 94 23.44 17.25 24.07
C VAL A 94 22.95 18.46 24.88
N TRP A 95 21.65 18.70 24.93
CA TRP A 95 21.08 19.80 25.70
C TRP A 95 21.38 19.68 27.20
N ARG A 96 21.21 18.51 27.81
CA ARG A 96 21.47 18.29 29.24
C ARG A 96 22.93 18.56 29.63
N HIS A 97 23.89 18.24 28.75
CA HIS A 97 25.31 18.42 29.03
C HIS A 97 25.79 19.85 28.80
N HIS A 98 25.18 20.60 27.89
CA HIS A 98 25.65 21.90 27.46
C HIS A 98 24.66 23.04 27.73
N GLY A 99 23.39 22.76 27.93
CA GLY A 99 22.32 23.76 28.06
C GLY A 99 22.45 24.69 29.27
N ASN A 100 23.11 24.23 30.35
CA ASN A 100 23.40 25.07 31.51
C ASN A 100 24.48 26.11 31.24
N ALA A 101 25.34 25.91 30.22
CA ALA A 101 26.39 26.83 29.87
C ALA A 101 25.91 27.99 28.97
N VAL A 102 24.78 27.78 28.24
CA VAL A 102 24.25 28.76 27.28
C VAL A 102 22.72 28.78 27.32
N ARG A 103 22.16 29.53 28.30
CA ARG A 103 20.71 29.71 28.46
C ARG A 103 20.02 30.23 27.19
N ASP A 104 20.71 31.00 26.39
CA ASP A 104 20.21 31.67 25.20
C ASP A 104 19.94 30.68 24.04
N LEU A 105 20.49 29.44 24.10
CA LEU A 105 20.21 28.38 23.14
C LEU A 105 18.95 27.55 23.47
N GLY A 106 18.32 27.76 24.62
CA GLY A 106 17.13 27.00 25.04
C GLY A 106 16.00 26.97 24.02
N PRO A 107 15.57 28.13 23.46
CA PRO A 107 14.52 28.18 22.45
C PRO A 107 14.87 27.39 21.18
N PHE A 108 16.14 27.46 20.74
CA PHE A 108 16.60 26.74 19.52
C PHE A 108 16.57 25.21 19.70
N TYR A 109 17.01 24.71 20.85
CA TYR A 109 16.92 23.27 21.14
C TYR A 109 15.49 22.79 21.37
N ALA A 110 14.60 23.65 21.87
CA ALA A 110 13.17 23.34 21.95
C ALA A 110 12.55 23.21 20.54
N ASP A 111 12.84 24.16 19.65
CA ASP A 111 12.39 24.13 18.26
C ASP A 111 12.91 22.89 17.51
N LEU A 112 14.20 22.58 17.68
CA LEU A 112 14.79 21.37 17.11
C LEU A 112 14.10 20.09 17.63
N SER A 113 13.73 20.06 18.91
CA SER A 113 13.00 18.92 19.50
C SER A 113 11.58 18.78 18.91
N ASP A 114 10.91 19.90 18.66
CA ASP A 114 9.60 19.93 18.02
C ASP A 114 9.68 19.49 16.55
N HIS A 115 10.74 19.86 15.83
CA HIS A 115 11.01 19.38 14.48
C HIS A 115 11.19 17.86 14.44
N ILE A 116 11.97 17.30 15.36
CA ILE A 116 12.16 15.84 15.45
C ILE A 116 10.84 15.13 15.77
N LEU A 117 10.01 15.71 16.65
CA LEU A 117 8.70 15.15 16.96
C LEU A 117 7.81 15.09 15.71
N ARG A 118 7.73 16.20 14.95
CA ARG A 118 6.95 16.25 13.70
C ARG A 118 7.41 15.23 12.66
N VAL A 119 8.73 15.12 12.45
CA VAL A 119 9.28 14.11 11.52
C VAL A 119 8.95 12.69 12.00
N THR A 120 9.01 12.45 13.31
CA THR A 120 8.66 11.14 13.89
C THR A 120 7.20 10.81 13.63
N GLU A 121 6.28 11.73 13.94
CA GLU A 121 4.84 11.56 13.73
C GLU A 121 4.51 11.37 12.25
N TRP A 122 5.13 12.15 11.37
CA TRP A 122 4.94 12.01 9.92
C TRP A 122 5.45 10.66 9.42
N THR A 123 6.63 10.22 9.86
CA THR A 123 7.18 8.89 9.51
C THR A 123 6.26 7.74 9.96
N GLU A 124 5.64 7.84 11.15
CA GLU A 124 4.68 6.84 11.62
C GLU A 124 3.38 6.89 10.78
N SER A 125 2.89 8.08 10.44
CA SER A 125 1.72 8.24 9.56
C SER A 125 1.96 7.59 8.19
N LEU A 126 3.11 7.84 7.57
CA LEU A 126 3.47 7.24 6.28
C LEU A 126 3.60 5.72 6.36
N ARG A 127 4.08 5.19 7.47
CA ARG A 127 4.13 3.75 7.70
C ARG A 127 2.74 3.12 7.70
N ASP A 128 1.78 3.79 8.34
CA ASP A 128 0.40 3.31 8.39
C ASP A 128 -0.27 3.43 7.02
N MET A 129 0.00 4.50 6.26
CA MET A 129 -0.47 4.66 4.87
C MET A 129 0.07 3.53 3.97
N VAL A 130 1.37 3.26 3.98
CA VAL A 130 1.96 2.15 3.20
C VAL A 130 1.35 0.81 3.58
N THR A 131 1.04 0.58 4.86
CA THR A 131 0.38 -0.64 5.29
C THR A 131 -1.03 -0.73 4.71
N THR A 132 -1.78 0.36 4.72
CA THR A 132 -3.12 0.45 4.12
C THR A 132 -3.09 0.21 2.61
N VAL A 133 -2.10 0.75 1.89
CA VAL A 133 -1.89 0.47 0.45
C VAL A 133 -1.70 -1.03 0.20
N PHE A 134 -0.85 -1.70 1.00
CA PHE A 134 -0.66 -3.15 0.89
C PHE A 134 -1.93 -3.95 1.15
N GLU A 135 -2.66 -3.64 2.22
CA GLU A 135 -3.92 -4.32 2.59
C GLU A 135 -4.98 -4.13 1.51
N THR A 136 -5.11 -2.91 1.00
CA THR A 136 -6.03 -2.60 -0.10
C THR A 136 -5.66 -3.35 -1.38
N HIS A 137 -4.36 -3.40 -1.72
CA HIS A 137 -3.88 -4.16 -2.87
C HIS A 137 -4.24 -5.65 -2.77
N LEU A 138 -4.01 -6.28 -1.61
CA LEU A 138 -4.39 -7.68 -1.37
C LEU A 138 -5.90 -7.88 -1.48
N SER A 139 -6.70 -6.98 -0.89
CA SER A 139 -8.16 -7.03 -0.98
C SER A 139 -8.67 -6.94 -2.42
N LEU A 140 -8.07 -6.08 -3.24
CA LEU A 140 -8.40 -5.97 -4.67
C LEU A 140 -8.03 -7.24 -5.45
N GLN A 141 -6.90 -7.87 -5.13
CA GLN A 141 -6.51 -9.15 -5.73
C GLN A 141 -7.49 -10.27 -5.35
N ASP A 142 -7.88 -10.36 -4.07
CA ASP A 142 -8.86 -11.33 -3.59
C ASP A 142 -10.24 -11.15 -4.24
N GLN A 143 -10.70 -9.91 -4.40
CA GLN A 143 -11.94 -9.61 -5.11
C GLN A 143 -11.89 -10.06 -6.57
N ARG A 144 -10.78 -9.86 -7.26
CA ARG A 144 -10.62 -10.31 -8.65
C ARG A 144 -10.58 -11.82 -8.76
N LEU A 145 -9.84 -12.49 -7.87
CA LEU A 145 -9.81 -13.94 -7.82
C LEU A 145 -11.22 -14.51 -7.58
N ASN A 146 -11.96 -13.92 -6.63
CA ASN A 146 -13.34 -14.31 -6.35
C ASN A 146 -14.26 -14.11 -7.57
N ASN A 147 -14.08 -12.99 -8.32
CA ASN A 147 -14.83 -12.75 -9.54
C ASN A 147 -14.51 -13.80 -10.64
N VAL A 148 -13.24 -14.18 -10.79
CA VAL A 148 -12.84 -15.25 -11.72
C VAL A 148 -13.47 -16.59 -11.30
N MET A 149 -13.41 -16.91 -10.01
CA MET A 149 -14.01 -18.14 -9.47
C MET A 149 -15.53 -18.18 -9.66
N LYS A 150 -16.23 -17.04 -9.44
CA LYS A 150 -17.66 -16.92 -9.72
C LYS A 150 -17.97 -17.21 -11.19
N LYS A 151 -17.22 -16.57 -12.11
CA LYS A 151 -17.42 -16.81 -13.55
C LYS A 151 -17.16 -18.25 -13.94
N LEU A 152 -16.10 -18.86 -13.41
CA LEU A 152 -15.79 -20.27 -13.67
C LEU A 152 -16.91 -21.20 -13.16
N ALA A 153 -17.39 -20.98 -11.93
CA ALA A 153 -18.49 -21.74 -11.34
C ALA A 153 -19.79 -21.54 -12.13
N GLY A 154 -20.10 -20.31 -12.57
CA GLY A 154 -21.26 -20.02 -13.40
C GLY A 154 -21.25 -20.79 -14.73
N TRP A 155 -20.12 -20.77 -15.44
CA TRP A 155 -19.95 -21.54 -16.66
C TRP A 155 -19.99 -23.04 -16.43
N ALA A 156 -19.37 -23.54 -15.35
CA ALA A 156 -19.47 -24.95 -14.99
C ALA A 156 -20.91 -25.39 -14.73
N ALA A 157 -21.70 -24.58 -14.03
CA ALA A 157 -23.13 -24.85 -13.80
C ALA A 157 -23.90 -24.91 -15.13
N VAL A 158 -23.70 -23.98 -16.04
CA VAL A 158 -24.35 -23.94 -17.36
C VAL A 158 -24.03 -25.21 -18.18
N ILE A 159 -22.76 -25.65 -18.18
CA ILE A 159 -22.32 -26.85 -18.93
C ILE A 159 -22.80 -28.15 -18.25
N SER A 160 -22.94 -28.17 -16.93
CA SER A 160 -23.35 -29.36 -16.20
C SER A 160 -24.81 -29.77 -16.48
N VAL A 161 -25.69 -28.80 -16.77
CA VAL A 161 -27.11 -29.09 -17.05
C VAL A 161 -27.31 -29.96 -18.29
N PRO A 162 -26.82 -29.56 -19.49
CA PRO A 162 -26.92 -30.42 -20.66
C PRO A 162 -26.22 -31.78 -20.48
N THR A 163 -25.06 -31.78 -19.80
CA THR A 163 -24.32 -33.02 -19.53
C THR A 163 -25.12 -34.00 -18.67
N LEU A 164 -25.78 -33.52 -17.62
CA LEU A 164 -26.62 -34.31 -16.75
C LEU A 164 -27.81 -34.90 -17.53
N VAL A 165 -28.51 -34.09 -18.34
CA VAL A 165 -29.67 -34.51 -19.12
C VAL A 165 -29.27 -35.50 -20.19
N THR A 166 -28.21 -35.22 -20.96
CA THR A 166 -27.73 -36.15 -22.00
C THR A 166 -27.22 -37.47 -21.39
N GLY A 167 -26.55 -37.41 -20.22
CA GLY A 167 -26.17 -38.62 -19.47
C GLY A 167 -27.35 -39.45 -19.03
N TRP A 168 -28.44 -38.83 -18.55
CA TRP A 168 -29.67 -39.52 -18.18
C TRP A 168 -30.34 -40.22 -19.39
N PHE A 169 -30.50 -39.51 -20.51
CA PHE A 169 -31.07 -40.09 -21.72
C PHE A 169 -30.13 -41.10 -22.41
N GLY A 170 -28.83 -41.07 -22.11
CA GLY A 170 -27.83 -42.04 -22.58
C GLY A 170 -27.85 -43.37 -21.81
N ILE A 171 -28.59 -43.50 -20.73
CA ILE A 171 -28.75 -44.77 -20.00
C ILE A 171 -29.59 -45.72 -20.85
N ASN A 172 -29.12 -46.96 -21.07
CA ASN A 172 -29.80 -48.00 -21.84
C ASN A 172 -31.00 -48.59 -21.07
N VAL A 173 -31.88 -47.74 -20.55
CA VAL A 173 -33.13 -48.13 -19.87
C VAL A 173 -34.29 -47.55 -20.65
N PRO A 174 -35.35 -48.35 -20.93
CA PRO A 174 -36.52 -47.83 -21.64
C PRO A 174 -37.19 -46.69 -20.85
N TYR A 175 -37.38 -45.56 -21.51
CA TYR A 175 -38.15 -44.43 -21.02
C TYR A 175 -39.31 -44.10 -21.98
N PRO A 176 -40.37 -43.41 -21.55
CA PRO A 176 -41.50 -43.07 -22.41
C PRO A 176 -41.05 -42.26 -23.62
N GLY A 177 -41.33 -42.78 -24.85
CA GLY A 177 -40.91 -42.17 -26.11
C GLY A 177 -39.52 -42.60 -26.60
N ALA A 178 -38.84 -43.55 -25.94
CA ALA A 178 -37.57 -44.09 -26.42
C ALA A 178 -37.70 -44.69 -27.83
N GLY A 179 -36.90 -44.20 -28.78
CA GLY A 179 -36.95 -44.61 -30.19
C GLY A 179 -37.99 -43.88 -31.05
N GLU A 180 -38.77 -42.97 -30.49
CA GLU A 180 -39.75 -42.14 -31.20
C GLU A 180 -39.30 -40.66 -31.32
N GLN A 181 -39.91 -39.93 -32.25
CA GLN A 181 -39.67 -38.47 -32.38
C GLN A 181 -40.08 -37.68 -31.13
N SER A 182 -41.11 -38.17 -30.42
CA SER A 182 -41.58 -37.60 -29.15
C SER A 182 -40.47 -37.61 -28.06
N GLY A 183 -39.71 -38.71 -28.00
CA GLY A 183 -38.57 -38.82 -27.07
C GLY A 183 -37.43 -37.87 -27.40
N LEU A 184 -37.12 -37.68 -28.71
CA LEU A 184 -36.09 -36.72 -29.15
C LEU A 184 -36.48 -35.27 -28.78
N VAL A 185 -37.75 -34.89 -29.04
CA VAL A 185 -38.22 -33.52 -28.73
C VAL A 185 -38.23 -33.29 -27.22
N SER A 186 -38.66 -34.26 -26.39
CA SER A 186 -38.66 -34.13 -24.93
C SER A 186 -37.23 -33.98 -24.39
N ALA A 187 -36.25 -34.74 -24.89
CA ALA A 187 -34.86 -34.63 -24.52
C ALA A 187 -34.28 -33.27 -24.90
N ALA A 188 -34.55 -32.79 -26.12
CA ALA A 188 -34.09 -31.47 -26.56
C ALA A 188 -34.65 -30.33 -25.70
N VAL A 189 -35.94 -30.39 -25.35
CA VAL A 189 -36.57 -29.40 -24.47
C VAL A 189 -35.95 -29.45 -23.06
N MET A 190 -35.73 -30.65 -22.51
CA MET A 190 -35.07 -30.81 -21.21
C MET A 190 -33.60 -30.36 -21.18
N VAL A 191 -32.90 -30.38 -22.31
CA VAL A 191 -31.53 -29.79 -22.39
C VAL A 191 -31.60 -28.28 -22.49
N VAL A 192 -32.42 -27.74 -23.40
CA VAL A 192 -32.40 -26.33 -23.75
C VAL A 192 -33.01 -25.45 -22.65
N VAL A 193 -34.21 -25.81 -22.19
CA VAL A 193 -34.96 -24.97 -21.24
C VAL A 193 -34.21 -24.79 -19.92
N PRO A 194 -33.75 -25.84 -19.20
CA PRO A 194 -33.00 -25.65 -17.96
C PRO A 194 -31.67 -24.97 -18.18
N SER A 195 -30.95 -25.23 -19.30
CA SER A 195 -29.68 -24.54 -19.62
C SER A 195 -29.88 -23.04 -19.77
N VAL A 196 -30.93 -22.63 -20.49
CA VAL A 196 -31.27 -21.20 -20.65
C VAL A 196 -31.67 -20.57 -19.34
N VAL A 197 -32.45 -21.29 -18.51
CA VAL A 197 -32.86 -20.79 -17.19
C VAL A 197 -31.65 -20.61 -16.30
N VAL A 198 -30.74 -21.59 -16.22
CA VAL A 198 -29.51 -21.47 -15.41
C VAL A 198 -28.62 -20.34 -15.94
N TYR A 199 -28.45 -20.23 -17.26
CA TYR A 199 -27.70 -19.14 -17.86
C TYR A 199 -28.29 -17.76 -17.48
N MET A 200 -29.61 -17.58 -17.59
CA MET A 200 -30.28 -16.34 -17.21
C MET A 200 -30.15 -16.03 -15.72
N LEU A 201 -30.22 -17.03 -14.85
CA LEU A 201 -30.02 -16.85 -13.41
C LEU A 201 -28.58 -16.44 -13.09
N MET A 202 -27.58 -17.08 -13.70
CA MET A 202 -26.16 -16.74 -13.50
C MET A 202 -25.85 -15.34 -14.02
N ARG A 203 -26.37 -14.98 -15.19
CA ARG A 203 -26.21 -13.64 -15.76
C ARG A 203 -26.88 -12.56 -14.90
N ARG A 204 -28.08 -12.84 -14.35
CA ARG A 204 -28.81 -11.89 -13.48
C ARG A 204 -28.07 -11.62 -12.17
N ASN A 205 -27.30 -12.56 -11.68
CA ASN A 205 -26.56 -12.46 -10.42
C ASN A 205 -25.06 -12.09 -10.62
N ASP A 206 -24.67 -11.63 -11.80
CA ASP A 206 -23.28 -11.25 -12.14
C ASP A 206 -22.26 -12.38 -11.93
N TRP A 207 -22.66 -13.63 -12.25
CA TRP A 207 -21.76 -14.79 -12.23
C TRP A 207 -21.14 -15.08 -13.61
N ILE A 208 -21.71 -14.51 -14.66
CA ILE A 208 -21.24 -14.63 -16.06
C ILE A 208 -21.27 -13.27 -16.74
#